data_6745ed0c2a5d414dd7056a96e336c3ec
#
_entry.id   6745ed0c2a5d414dd7056a96e336c3ec
#
_cell.length_a   1.000
_cell.length_b   1.000
_cell.length_c   1.000
_cell.angle_alpha   90.00
_cell.angle_beta   90.00
_cell.angle_gamma   90.00
#
_symmetry.space_group_name_H-M   'P 1'
#
loop_
_entity.id
_entity.type
_entity.pdbx_description
1 polymer ?
#
loop_
_entity_poly.entity_id
_entity_poly.type
_entity_poly.pdbx_seq_one_letter_code
_entity_poly.pdbx_strand_id
1 'polypeptide(L)'
;MSTLSSFAMLALLLPATTAAAASDCLPIREASKHVGETKCVVGKVLRVKVGNRGVHFVDFCEDQMACPFTVVVFPSDLKDVGDVRRLAGQVIEIHGPVKLYKGRAEIILTRVSQLTSGSTLIPPLPKDYDVEKQGRYSAGRIHPPKKPAKTYTQPNPTATYGNEANANDDPPQ
;
A
#
# COMPACT_ATOMS: atom_id res chain seq x y z
N MET A 1 -53.75 36.34 -56.31
CA MET A 1 -53.16 35.01 -56.34
C MET A 1 -51.84 35.12 -55.60
N SER A 2 -51.84 34.78 -54.31
CA SER A 2 -50.66 34.89 -53.41
C SER A 2 -50.09 33.52 -53.20
N THR A 3 -48.84 33.30 -53.58
CA THR A 3 -48.07 32.07 -53.29
C THR A 3 -47.27 32.25 -52.02
N LEU A 4 -47.65 31.57 -50.90
CA LEU A 4 -46.85 31.45 -49.69
C LEU A 4 -45.74 30.45 -49.94
N SER A 5 -44.50 30.94 -49.89
CA SER A 5 -43.30 30.09 -49.90
C SER A 5 -42.96 29.71 -48.46
N SER A 6 -43.08 28.40 -48.15
CA SER A 6 -42.79 27.84 -46.82
C SER A 6 -41.32 27.45 -46.77
N PHE A 7 -40.49 28.21 -46.03
CA PHE A 7 -39.11 27.84 -45.76
C PHE A 7 -39.06 26.86 -44.57
N ALA A 8 -38.75 25.61 -44.85
CA ALA A 8 -38.46 24.60 -43.84
C ALA A 8 -37.03 24.79 -43.36
N MET A 9 -36.86 25.21 -42.09
CA MET A 9 -35.60 25.38 -41.42
C MET A 9 -35.15 24.02 -40.85
N LEU A 10 -34.20 23.34 -41.50
CA LEU A 10 -33.62 22.09 -41.09
C LEU A 10 -32.57 22.37 -40.01
N ALA A 11 -32.89 22.15 -38.72
CA ALA A 11 -31.97 22.28 -37.61
C ALA A 11 -31.01 21.07 -37.59
N LEU A 12 -29.74 21.29 -37.94
CA LEU A 12 -28.67 20.30 -37.77
C LEU A 12 -28.32 20.18 -36.27
N LEU A 13 -28.73 19.11 -35.64
CA LEU A 13 -28.24 18.70 -34.31
C LEU A 13 -26.85 18.08 -34.49
N LEU A 14 -25.79 18.84 -34.14
CA LEU A 14 -24.42 18.33 -34.00
C LEU A 14 -24.31 17.58 -32.68
N PRO A 15 -23.88 16.29 -32.67
CA PRO A 15 -23.58 15.61 -31.42
C PRO A 15 -22.32 16.23 -30.78
N ALA A 16 -22.45 16.73 -29.57
CA ALA A 16 -21.31 17.16 -28.76
C ALA A 16 -20.49 15.92 -28.30
N THR A 17 -19.40 15.66 -29.02
CA THR A 17 -18.40 14.68 -28.60
C THR A 17 -17.67 15.24 -27.40
N THR A 18 -17.99 14.78 -26.20
CA THR A 18 -17.19 15.01 -25.00
C THR A 18 -15.86 14.24 -25.15
N ALA A 19 -14.80 14.95 -25.53
CA ALA A 19 -13.44 14.42 -25.45
C ALA A 19 -13.13 14.20 -23.98
N ALA A 20 -13.08 12.93 -23.53
CA ALA A 20 -12.49 12.57 -22.25
C ALA A 20 -11.02 12.96 -22.32
N ALA A 21 -10.60 13.89 -21.46
CA ALA A 21 -9.18 14.23 -21.31
C ALA A 21 -8.42 12.95 -20.96
N ALA A 22 -7.55 12.49 -21.87
CA ALA A 22 -6.66 11.38 -21.61
C ALA A 22 -5.69 11.84 -20.51
N SER A 23 -5.67 11.15 -19.38
CA SER A 23 -4.67 11.42 -18.34
C SER A 23 -3.30 10.98 -18.85
N ASP A 24 -2.26 11.81 -18.65
CA ASP A 24 -0.87 11.47 -18.98
C ASP A 24 -0.29 10.41 -18.04
N CYS A 25 -1.12 9.78 -17.22
CA CYS A 25 -0.73 8.77 -16.27
C CYS A 25 -0.61 7.38 -16.90
N LEU A 26 0.40 6.64 -16.50
CA LEU A 26 0.64 5.27 -16.96
C LEU A 26 -0.44 4.33 -16.40
N PRO A 27 -0.95 3.39 -17.17
CA PRO A 27 -1.78 2.32 -16.63
C PRO A 27 -0.97 1.40 -15.71
N ILE A 28 -1.61 0.81 -14.70
CA ILE A 28 -0.95 -0.05 -13.70
C ILE A 28 -0.06 -1.15 -14.29
N ARG A 29 -0.44 -1.71 -15.46
CA ARG A 29 0.32 -2.78 -16.14
C ARG A 29 1.69 -2.33 -16.65
N GLU A 30 1.90 -1.02 -16.83
CA GLU A 30 3.16 -0.46 -17.33
C GLU A 30 4.08 0.03 -16.22
N ALA A 31 3.57 0.17 -14.99
CA ALA A 31 4.32 0.70 -13.87
C ALA A 31 5.65 -0.05 -13.61
N SER A 32 5.67 -1.38 -13.83
CA SER A 32 6.87 -2.20 -13.63
C SER A 32 8.03 -1.86 -14.58
N LYS A 33 7.73 -1.23 -15.72
CA LYS A 33 8.75 -0.80 -16.70
C LYS A 33 9.47 0.50 -16.26
N HIS A 34 8.94 1.18 -15.26
CA HIS A 34 9.38 2.49 -14.80
C HIS A 34 9.93 2.48 -13.36
N VAL A 35 10.42 1.32 -12.91
CA VAL A 35 11.04 1.20 -11.58
C VAL A 35 12.28 2.12 -11.50
N GLY A 36 12.35 2.90 -10.42
CA GLY A 36 13.39 3.91 -10.21
C GLY A 36 13.02 5.30 -10.70
N GLU A 37 11.91 5.44 -11.45
CA GLU A 37 11.44 6.74 -11.95
C GLU A 37 10.27 7.27 -11.10
N THR A 38 10.06 8.58 -11.12
CA THR A 38 8.85 9.20 -10.57
C THR A 38 7.81 9.32 -11.68
N LYS A 39 6.68 8.67 -11.51
CA LYS A 39 5.59 8.63 -12.51
C LYS A 39 4.24 8.87 -11.88
N CYS A 40 3.30 9.26 -12.73
CA CYS A 40 1.87 9.13 -12.45
C CYS A 40 1.39 7.76 -12.90
N VAL A 41 0.66 7.06 -12.03
CA VAL A 41 0.03 5.77 -12.35
C VAL A 41 -1.47 5.89 -12.10
N VAL A 42 -2.28 5.43 -13.07
CA VAL A 42 -3.74 5.44 -13.01
C VAL A 42 -4.29 4.01 -12.96
N GLY A 43 -5.29 3.80 -12.09
CA GLY A 43 -5.99 2.53 -12.01
C GLY A 43 -7.26 2.57 -11.17
N LYS A 44 -8.15 1.60 -11.42
CA LYS A 44 -9.33 1.39 -10.59
C LYS A 44 -8.94 0.54 -9.39
N VAL A 45 -9.15 1.07 -8.19
CA VAL A 45 -8.93 0.34 -6.94
C VAL A 45 -10.01 -0.72 -6.79
N LEU A 46 -9.60 -1.96 -6.68
CA LEU A 46 -10.52 -3.06 -6.44
C LEU A 46 -10.89 -3.14 -4.96
N ARG A 47 -9.88 -3.06 -4.10
CA ARG A 47 -10.05 -3.16 -2.64
C ARG A 47 -8.88 -2.55 -1.90
N VAL A 48 -9.09 -2.26 -0.61
CA VAL A 48 -8.03 -1.87 0.32
C VAL A 48 -7.96 -2.92 1.42
N LYS A 49 -6.79 -3.52 1.63
CA LYS A 49 -6.52 -4.51 2.66
C LYS A 49 -5.62 -3.94 3.75
N VAL A 50 -5.89 -4.34 4.98
CA VAL A 50 -4.97 -4.11 6.10
C VAL A 50 -4.16 -5.38 6.29
N GLY A 51 -2.87 -5.28 6.06
CA GLY A 51 -1.94 -6.37 6.27
C GLY A 51 -1.38 -6.40 7.70
N ASN A 52 -0.37 -7.23 7.89
CA ASN A 52 0.31 -7.31 9.17
C ASN A 52 0.87 -5.93 9.58
N ARG A 53 0.79 -5.63 10.87
CA ARG A 53 1.35 -4.40 11.46
C ARG A 53 0.67 -3.12 10.95
N GLY A 54 -0.58 -3.22 10.50
CA GLY A 54 -1.39 -2.07 10.09
C GLY A 54 -1.00 -1.42 8.76
N VAL A 55 -0.18 -2.07 7.94
CA VAL A 55 0.14 -1.59 6.59
C VAL A 55 -1.09 -1.75 5.69
N HIS A 56 -1.49 -0.68 5.01
CA HIS A 56 -2.59 -0.73 4.05
C HIS A 56 -2.05 -0.98 2.65
N PHE A 57 -2.70 -1.89 1.94
CA PHE A 57 -2.43 -2.20 0.55
C PHE A 57 -3.65 -1.83 -0.29
N VAL A 58 -3.44 -0.94 -1.27
CA VAL A 58 -4.46 -0.59 -2.26
C VAL A 58 -4.23 -1.49 -3.46
N ASP A 59 -5.14 -2.45 -3.63
CA ASP A 59 -5.05 -3.48 -4.66
C ASP A 59 -5.91 -3.10 -5.87
N PHE A 60 -5.35 -3.31 -7.06
CA PHE A 60 -5.99 -3.00 -8.35
C PHE A 60 -6.44 -4.26 -9.10
N CYS A 61 -6.08 -5.44 -8.64
CA CYS A 61 -6.39 -6.72 -9.29
C CYS A 61 -6.99 -7.70 -8.28
N GLU A 62 -7.73 -8.70 -8.77
CA GLU A 62 -8.30 -9.75 -7.92
C GLU A 62 -7.21 -10.65 -7.33
N ASP A 63 -6.32 -11.12 -8.19
CA ASP A 63 -5.13 -11.86 -7.75
C ASP A 63 -4.01 -10.89 -7.42
N GLN A 64 -3.71 -10.79 -6.13
CA GLN A 64 -2.64 -9.93 -5.64
C GLN A 64 -1.26 -10.41 -6.10
N MET A 65 -1.07 -11.71 -6.32
CA MET A 65 0.23 -12.26 -6.74
C MET A 65 0.51 -11.98 -8.21
N ALA A 66 -0.53 -11.94 -9.04
CA ALA A 66 -0.44 -11.62 -10.46
C ALA A 66 -0.54 -10.12 -10.75
N CYS A 67 -0.87 -9.29 -9.75
CA CYS A 67 -1.02 -7.85 -9.94
C CYS A 67 0.34 -7.19 -10.14
N PRO A 68 0.56 -6.46 -11.25
CA PRO A 68 1.86 -5.85 -11.55
C PRO A 68 2.18 -4.64 -10.66
N PHE A 69 1.17 -4.07 -10.00
CA PHE A 69 1.30 -2.82 -9.25
C PHE A 69 0.43 -2.79 -7.99
N THR A 70 0.91 -2.13 -6.95
CA THR A 70 0.15 -1.85 -5.71
C THR A 70 0.52 -0.48 -5.15
N VAL A 71 -0.36 0.11 -4.34
CA VAL A 71 -0.02 1.28 -3.52
C VAL A 71 0.04 0.83 -2.06
N VAL A 72 1.08 1.26 -1.37
CA VAL A 72 1.34 0.91 0.03
C VAL A 72 1.23 2.16 0.89
N VAL A 73 0.52 2.05 2.02
CA VAL A 73 0.42 3.13 3.02
C VAL A 73 0.83 2.56 4.36
N PHE A 74 1.87 3.13 4.95
CA PHE A 74 2.31 2.72 6.28
C PHE A 74 1.48 3.39 7.38
N PRO A 75 1.33 2.76 8.55
CA PRO A 75 0.56 3.33 9.66
C PRO A 75 1.00 4.74 10.06
N SER A 76 2.31 5.03 10.01
CA SER A 76 2.86 6.35 10.30
C SER A 76 2.37 7.44 9.36
N ASP A 77 2.04 7.08 8.11
CA ASP A 77 1.67 8.02 7.07
C ASP A 77 0.14 8.25 7.02
N LEU A 78 -0.64 7.37 7.66
CA LEU A 78 -2.11 7.46 7.65
C LEU A 78 -2.65 8.78 8.19
N LYS A 79 -1.95 9.42 9.14
CA LYS A 79 -2.34 10.74 9.66
C LYS A 79 -2.26 11.84 8.60
N ASP A 80 -1.33 11.72 7.64
CA ASP A 80 -1.09 12.68 6.57
C ASP A 80 -1.84 12.31 5.28
N VAL A 81 -2.31 11.07 5.19
CA VAL A 81 -3.08 10.53 4.07
C VAL A 81 -4.58 10.49 4.37
N GLY A 82 -5.00 10.02 5.54
CA GLY A 82 -6.39 9.80 5.92
C GLY A 82 -6.86 8.35 5.74
N ASP A 83 -8.19 8.15 5.75
CA ASP A 83 -8.82 6.83 5.64
C ASP A 83 -8.86 6.32 4.18
N VAL A 84 -7.80 5.65 3.76
CA VAL A 84 -7.65 5.12 2.40
C VAL A 84 -8.65 4.01 2.05
N ARG A 85 -9.37 3.45 3.01
CA ARG A 85 -10.38 2.41 2.75
C ARG A 85 -11.49 2.89 1.83
N ARG A 86 -11.71 4.20 1.79
CA ARG A 86 -12.69 4.87 0.91
C ARG A 86 -12.30 4.89 -0.57
N LEU A 87 -11.06 4.55 -0.88
CA LEU A 87 -10.62 4.43 -2.28
C LEU A 87 -11.14 3.18 -2.98
N ALA A 88 -11.65 2.19 -2.25
CA ALA A 88 -12.21 0.97 -2.85
C ALA A 88 -13.31 1.29 -3.89
N GLY A 89 -13.19 0.73 -5.08
CA GLY A 89 -14.10 0.95 -6.21
C GLY A 89 -13.82 2.21 -7.04
N GLN A 90 -12.94 3.11 -6.58
CA GLN A 90 -12.64 4.38 -7.25
C GLN A 90 -11.50 4.24 -8.26
N VAL A 91 -11.49 5.12 -9.26
CA VAL A 91 -10.34 5.32 -10.13
C VAL A 91 -9.47 6.39 -9.49
N ILE A 92 -8.19 6.09 -9.28
CA ILE A 92 -7.23 7.02 -8.71
C ILE A 92 -6.05 7.23 -9.65
N GLU A 93 -5.46 8.41 -9.55
CA GLU A 93 -4.18 8.77 -10.15
C GLU A 93 -3.20 9.09 -9.04
N ILE A 94 -2.09 8.39 -8.99
CA ILE A 94 -1.07 8.54 -7.95
C ILE A 94 0.27 8.91 -8.54
N HIS A 95 0.89 9.95 -7.99
CA HIS A 95 2.24 10.39 -8.33
C HIS A 95 3.25 9.92 -7.28
N GLY A 96 4.36 9.39 -7.74
CA GLY A 96 5.44 9.03 -6.82
C GLY A 96 6.54 8.21 -7.47
N PRO A 97 7.62 7.95 -6.71
CA PRO A 97 8.68 7.06 -7.17
C PRO A 97 8.16 5.62 -7.23
N VAL A 98 8.29 5.02 -8.40
CA VAL A 98 7.97 3.61 -8.62
C VAL A 98 9.10 2.77 -8.07
N LYS A 99 8.82 1.94 -7.07
CA LYS A 99 9.77 1.04 -6.41
C LYS A 99 9.48 -0.40 -6.79
N LEU A 100 10.48 -1.26 -6.68
CA LEU A 100 10.32 -2.69 -6.80
C LEU A 100 10.38 -3.35 -5.42
N TYR A 101 9.33 -4.08 -5.04
CA TYR A 101 9.30 -4.86 -3.82
C TYR A 101 8.80 -6.28 -4.11
N LYS A 102 9.62 -7.29 -3.81
CA LYS A 102 9.32 -8.71 -4.07
C LYS A 102 8.81 -8.98 -5.49
N GLY A 103 9.45 -8.35 -6.50
CA GLY A 103 9.12 -8.54 -7.91
C GLY A 103 7.90 -7.75 -8.41
N ARG A 104 7.27 -6.91 -7.59
CA ARG A 104 6.11 -6.10 -7.94
C ARG A 104 6.43 -4.61 -7.83
N ALA A 105 5.93 -3.83 -8.78
CA ALA A 105 6.04 -2.39 -8.72
C ALA A 105 5.10 -1.83 -7.64
N GLU A 106 5.58 -0.83 -6.90
CA GLU A 106 4.78 -0.15 -5.88
C GLU A 106 5.09 1.35 -5.81
N ILE A 107 4.10 2.13 -5.40
CA ILE A 107 4.27 3.50 -4.94
C ILE A 107 3.87 3.54 -3.46
N ILE A 108 4.72 4.17 -2.63
CA ILE A 108 4.38 4.42 -1.23
C ILE A 108 3.63 5.74 -1.16
N LEU A 109 2.39 5.71 -0.68
CA LEU A 109 1.56 6.89 -0.46
C LEU A 109 1.85 7.41 0.95
N THR A 110 2.55 8.54 1.03
CA THR A 110 2.96 9.17 2.30
C THR A 110 2.14 10.42 2.62
N ARG A 111 1.49 11.01 1.61
CA ARG A 111 0.64 12.20 1.77
C ARG A 111 -0.46 12.22 0.71
N VAL A 112 -1.60 12.77 1.06
CA VAL A 112 -2.77 12.84 0.17
C VAL A 112 -2.52 13.63 -1.12
N SER A 113 -1.58 14.59 -1.11
CA SER A 113 -1.21 15.39 -2.29
C SER A 113 -0.54 14.60 -3.43
N GLN A 114 -0.14 13.35 -3.19
CA GLN A 114 0.31 12.45 -4.25
C GLN A 114 -0.84 11.96 -5.13
N LEU A 115 -2.09 12.07 -4.66
CA LEU A 115 -3.28 11.73 -5.44
C LEU A 115 -3.78 12.96 -6.18
N THR A 116 -3.78 12.94 -7.50
CA THR A 116 -4.37 14.00 -8.35
C THR A 116 -5.87 13.79 -8.53
N SER A 117 -6.30 12.52 -8.57
CA SER A 117 -7.70 12.16 -8.50
C SER A 117 -7.96 11.26 -7.30
N GLY A 118 -9.14 11.34 -6.71
CA GLY A 118 -9.51 10.54 -5.52
C GLY A 118 -9.09 11.15 -4.18
N SER A 119 -8.27 12.20 -4.13
CA SER A 119 -7.85 12.85 -2.88
C SER A 119 -9.03 13.36 -2.03
N THR A 120 -10.07 13.90 -2.67
CA THR A 120 -11.28 14.39 -2.01
C THR A 120 -12.15 13.28 -1.41
N LEU A 121 -11.89 12.03 -1.79
CA LEU A 121 -12.63 10.86 -1.30
C LEU A 121 -12.05 10.32 0.01
N ILE A 122 -10.89 10.80 0.42
CA ILE A 122 -10.21 10.33 1.64
C ILE A 122 -10.55 11.26 2.79
N PRO A 123 -11.44 10.86 3.70
CA PRO A 123 -11.71 11.64 4.92
C PRO A 123 -10.53 11.51 5.89
N PRO A 124 -10.41 12.45 6.83
CA PRO A 124 -9.51 12.27 7.96
C PRO A 124 -9.77 10.94 8.68
N LEU A 125 -8.76 10.41 9.33
CA LEU A 125 -8.93 9.20 10.15
C LEU A 125 -9.98 9.46 11.26
N PRO A 126 -10.78 8.43 11.61
CA PRO A 126 -11.64 8.49 12.78
C PRO A 126 -10.84 8.87 14.03
N LYS A 127 -11.45 9.62 14.97
CA LYS A 127 -10.79 10.08 16.20
C LYS A 127 -10.29 8.95 17.10
N ASP A 128 -10.95 7.79 17.01
CA ASP A 128 -10.65 6.56 17.74
C ASP A 128 -9.69 5.62 16.98
N TYR A 129 -9.22 6.02 15.80
CA TYR A 129 -8.28 5.24 15.03
C TYR A 129 -6.90 5.28 15.67
N ASP A 130 -6.55 4.20 16.35
CA ASP A 130 -5.27 4.05 17.00
C ASP A 130 -4.20 3.55 16.03
N VAL A 131 -3.47 4.50 15.45
CA VAL A 131 -2.37 4.22 14.52
C VAL A 131 -1.26 3.41 15.20
N GLU A 132 -1.08 3.56 16.51
CA GLU A 132 -0.05 2.84 17.25
C GLU A 132 -0.38 1.37 17.47
N LYS A 133 -1.64 1.03 17.65
CA LYS A 133 -2.09 -0.37 17.72
C LYS A 133 -1.92 -1.10 16.40
N GLN A 134 -2.04 -0.39 15.28
CA GLN A 134 -1.87 -0.96 13.94
C GLN A 134 -0.40 -1.21 13.57
N GLY A 135 0.55 -0.67 14.34
CA GLY A 135 1.98 -0.92 14.16
C GLY A 135 2.81 0.34 13.99
N ARG A 136 3.92 0.41 14.70
CA ARG A 136 4.88 1.54 14.70
C ARG A 136 5.89 1.41 13.56
N TYR A 137 5.45 1.60 12.31
CA TYR A 137 6.37 1.51 11.18
C TYR A 137 6.28 2.76 10.32
N SER A 138 7.39 3.49 10.20
CA SER A 138 7.53 4.54 9.19
C SER A 138 7.94 3.94 7.85
N ALA A 139 7.60 4.62 6.76
CA ALA A 139 8.04 4.24 5.41
C ALA A 139 9.57 4.04 5.38
N GLY A 140 10.01 2.82 5.16
CA GLY A 140 11.42 2.46 5.05
C GLY A 140 12.13 2.05 6.33
N ARG A 141 11.48 2.01 7.51
CA ARG A 141 12.07 1.49 8.75
C ARG A 141 11.12 0.52 9.42
N ILE A 142 11.43 -0.77 9.33
CA ILE A 142 10.80 -1.79 10.13
C ILE A 142 11.67 -1.93 11.39
N HIS A 143 11.18 -1.45 12.53
CA HIS A 143 11.79 -1.77 13.81
C HIS A 143 11.12 -3.04 14.34
N PRO A 144 11.79 -4.20 14.31
CA PRO A 144 11.26 -5.39 14.96
C PRO A 144 11.06 -5.08 16.46
N PRO A 145 10.01 -5.62 17.10
CA PRO A 145 9.85 -5.47 18.53
C PRO A 145 11.13 -5.96 19.22
N LYS A 146 11.67 -5.14 20.12
CA LYS A 146 12.79 -5.58 20.97
C LYS A 146 12.34 -6.86 21.65
N LYS A 147 13.04 -7.97 21.36
CA LYS A 147 12.87 -9.20 22.15
C LYS A 147 13.04 -8.81 23.61
N PRO A 148 12.14 -9.26 24.51
CA PRO A 148 12.37 -9.05 25.94
C PRO A 148 13.77 -9.55 26.27
N ALA A 149 14.54 -8.72 26.93
CA ALA A 149 15.87 -9.11 27.40
C ALA A 149 15.69 -10.40 28.20
N LYS A 150 16.31 -11.48 27.77
CA LYS A 150 16.39 -12.67 28.58
C LYS A 150 17.16 -12.24 29.85
N THR A 151 16.45 -12.14 30.95
CA THR A 151 17.10 -12.02 32.26
C THR A 151 17.93 -13.29 32.45
N TYR A 152 19.20 -13.18 32.21
CA TYR A 152 20.15 -14.23 32.65
C TYR A 152 20.15 -14.18 34.17
N THR A 153 19.42 -15.07 34.79
CA THR A 153 19.64 -15.40 36.19
C THR A 153 21.00 -16.07 36.24
N GLN A 154 22.02 -15.37 36.77
CA GLN A 154 23.30 -15.98 37.05
C GLN A 154 23.08 -17.18 37.98
N PRO A 155 23.63 -18.35 37.65
CA PRO A 155 23.65 -19.46 38.61
C PRO A 155 24.45 -19.02 39.85
N ASN A 156 23.86 -19.20 41.00
CA ASN A 156 24.47 -18.95 42.30
C ASN A 156 25.81 -19.74 42.42
N PRO A 157 26.96 -19.13 42.77
CA PRO A 157 28.26 -19.80 42.82
C PRO A 157 28.49 -20.65 44.09
N THR A 158 27.44 -21.18 44.68
CA THR A 158 27.54 -22.08 45.86
C THR A 158 26.93 -23.45 45.53
N ALA A 159 27.52 -24.17 44.58
CA ALA A 159 27.37 -25.62 44.52
C ALA A 159 28.75 -26.23 44.73
N THR A 160 28.94 -26.72 45.96
CA THR A 160 30.06 -27.50 46.46
C THR A 160 30.37 -28.66 45.51
N TYR A 161 31.62 -28.71 45.04
CA TYR A 161 32.16 -29.87 44.35
C TYR A 161 32.19 -31.05 45.32
N GLY A 162 31.28 -31.96 45.21
CA GLY A 162 31.37 -33.31 45.79
C GLY A 162 32.25 -34.16 44.88
N ASN A 163 33.45 -34.47 45.34
CA ASN A 163 34.29 -35.53 44.81
C ASN A 163 33.60 -36.86 45.03
N GLU A 164 33.29 -37.57 43.94
CA GLU A 164 33.19 -39.03 43.99
C GLU A 164 33.93 -39.59 42.76
N ALA A 165 35.17 -40.04 43.11
CA ALA A 165 35.91 -40.98 42.30
C ALA A 165 35.15 -42.32 42.32
N ASN A 166 34.82 -42.87 41.19
CA ASN A 166 34.58 -44.29 41.07
C ASN A 166 35.36 -44.83 39.86
N ALA A 167 36.36 -45.62 40.25
CA ALA A 167 37.16 -46.46 39.39
C ALA A 167 36.32 -47.67 38.96
N ASN A 168 36.75 -48.27 37.86
CA ASN A 168 36.43 -49.57 37.28
C ASN A 168 35.41 -49.53 36.17
N ASP A 169 35.89 -49.74 34.90
CA ASP A 169 35.77 -51.06 34.29
C ASP A 169 36.62 -51.16 33.01
N ASP A 170 37.31 -52.31 32.94
CA ASP A 170 38.14 -52.82 31.91
C ASP A 170 37.34 -53.14 30.60
N PRO A 171 37.99 -53.13 29.43
CA PRO A 171 37.36 -53.58 28.18
C PRO A 171 37.52 -55.09 27.99
N PRO A 172 36.52 -55.80 27.49
CA PRO A 172 36.68 -57.18 27.04
C PRO A 172 37.22 -57.24 25.59
N GLN A 173 37.99 -58.27 25.40
CA GLN A 173 38.72 -58.70 24.19
C GLN A 173 37.86 -58.91 22.96
#